data_cae8c19cff1de099ad04bde9fa1292c2
#
_entry.id   cae8c19cff1de099ad04bde9fa1292c2
#
_cell.length_a   1.000
_cell.length_b   1.000
_cell.length_c   1.000
_cell.angle_alpha   90.00
_cell.angle_beta   90.00
_cell.angle_gamma   90.00
#
_symmetry.space_group_name_H-M   'P 1'
#
loop_
_entity.id
_entity.type
_entity.pdbx_description
1 polymer ?
#
loop_
_entity_poly.entity_id
_entity_poly.type
_entity_poly.pdbx_seq_one_letter_code
_entity_poly.pdbx_strand_id
1 'polypeptide(L)'
;AASGSDFVVGSYDRLRGSVRTPAAFWIDEAHEVERSGIRIEDHPGILVNAVQWTKLYRTAFWHAADLSFPEGGHFQDQLVSARAYARATGFDVLARRTVSWRIRGDGSSMTQQGVRAGQVRDRFSTSLGALDVLARESTAAVRVARLTQYLSNDIAIAASELPGMEEEAVAALRDGLESLAPAWSDALWSDVPAESKVLYDLLLRGDVARARSYIAAGGLDLLRHRLVDVDGIWYVTLPFWGDADAAIPLVCFRAAPRELRAFAAVPSTEV
;
A
#
# COMPACT_ATOMS: atom_id res chain seq x y z
N ALA A 1 20.96 20.16 6.88
CA ALA A 1 21.26 18.77 7.21
C ALA A 1 22.77 18.54 7.12
N ALA A 2 23.36 17.88 8.11
CA ALA A 2 24.81 17.60 8.15
C ALA A 2 25.22 16.56 7.08
N SER A 3 24.27 15.70 6.63
CA SER A 3 24.49 14.64 5.65
C SER A 3 24.75 15.10 4.22
N GLY A 4 24.36 16.31 3.86
CA GLY A 4 24.41 16.76 2.46
C GLY A 4 23.27 16.26 1.57
N SER A 5 22.35 15.44 2.11
CA SER A 5 21.23 14.82 1.39
C SER A 5 20.28 15.80 0.70
N ASP A 6 19.66 15.38 -0.37
CA ASP A 6 18.73 16.18 -1.20
C ASP A 6 17.43 16.49 -0.46
N PHE A 7 16.96 15.55 0.34
CA PHE A 7 15.80 15.73 1.23
C PHE A 7 15.87 14.80 2.44
N VAL A 8 15.01 15.03 3.39
CA VAL A 8 14.80 14.18 4.56
C VAL A 8 13.32 13.82 4.68
N VAL A 9 13.02 12.60 5.11
CA VAL A 9 11.67 12.11 5.38
C VAL A 9 11.56 11.63 6.82
N GLY A 10 10.47 12.03 7.51
CA GLY A 10 10.13 11.58 8.85
C GLY A 10 8.82 10.81 8.87
N SER A 11 8.55 10.10 9.98
CA SER A 11 7.27 9.48 10.24
C SER A 11 6.27 10.49 10.81
N TYR A 12 5.02 10.06 11.00
CA TYR A 12 3.94 10.88 11.54
C TYR A 12 3.05 10.11 12.50
N ASP A 13 2.28 10.82 13.31
CA ASP A 13 1.14 10.28 14.02
C ASP A 13 -0.18 10.89 13.52
N ARG A 14 -1.28 10.28 13.88
CA ARG A 14 -2.63 10.79 13.63
C ARG A 14 -3.13 11.47 14.89
N LEU A 15 -3.71 12.66 14.75
CA LEU A 15 -4.28 13.44 15.85
C LEU A 15 -5.78 13.63 15.64
N ARG A 16 -6.59 12.99 16.49
CA ARG A 16 -8.05 13.17 16.53
C ARG A 16 -8.44 13.83 17.85
N GLY A 17 -8.83 15.11 17.80
CA GLY A 17 -8.99 15.90 19.02
C GLY A 17 -7.67 16.01 19.77
N SER A 18 -7.60 15.49 21.00
CA SER A 18 -6.38 15.38 21.81
C SER A 18 -5.70 14.00 21.74
N VAL A 19 -6.34 13.02 21.10
CA VAL A 19 -5.84 11.65 21.07
C VAL A 19 -4.86 11.48 19.89
N ARG A 20 -3.67 10.99 20.21
CA ARG A 20 -2.65 10.60 19.20
C ARG A 20 -2.66 9.08 19.01
N THR A 21 -2.68 8.66 17.75
CA THR A 21 -2.53 7.25 17.38
C THR A 21 -1.38 7.12 16.38
N PRO A 22 -0.67 5.98 16.35
CA PRO A 22 0.37 5.73 15.36
C PRO A 22 -0.13 5.90 13.93
N ALA A 23 0.79 6.09 13.00
CA ALA A 23 0.54 5.91 11.57
C ALA A 23 0.12 4.46 11.27
N ALA A 24 -0.10 4.13 10.01
CA ALA A 24 -0.23 2.73 9.63
C ALA A 24 1.09 1.99 9.92
N PHE A 25 1.00 0.72 10.34
CA PHE A 25 2.17 -0.06 10.77
C PHE A 25 3.29 -0.11 9.71
N TRP A 26 2.95 -0.13 8.43
CA TRP A 26 3.93 -0.11 7.34
C TRP A 26 4.72 1.21 7.22
N ILE A 27 4.17 2.32 7.72
CA ILE A 27 4.91 3.58 7.85
C ILE A 27 5.89 3.49 9.01
N ASP A 28 5.46 2.97 10.15
CA ASP A 28 6.34 2.80 11.31
C ASP A 28 7.48 1.81 10.99
N GLU A 29 7.20 0.69 10.29
CA GLU A 29 8.21 -0.30 9.82
C GLU A 29 9.23 0.35 8.87
N ALA A 30 8.78 1.19 7.92
CA ALA A 30 9.68 1.89 7.00
C ALA A 30 10.57 2.94 7.68
N HIS A 31 10.21 3.38 8.88
CA HIS A 31 10.95 4.35 9.69
C HIS A 31 11.58 3.77 10.96
N GLU A 32 11.66 2.44 11.08
CA GLU A 32 12.18 1.77 12.28
C GLU A 32 13.64 2.14 12.56
N VAL A 33 14.44 2.29 11.50
CA VAL A 33 15.88 2.58 11.59
C VAL A 33 16.20 3.90 10.90
N GLU A 34 16.92 4.78 11.61
CA GLU A 34 17.45 6.02 11.04
C GLU A 34 18.53 5.72 9.99
N ARG A 35 18.47 6.41 8.84
CA ARG A 35 19.40 6.25 7.73
C ARG A 35 19.80 7.61 7.18
N SER A 36 21.04 7.76 6.75
CA SER A 36 21.54 9.03 6.19
C SER A 36 22.25 8.81 4.87
N GLY A 37 21.98 9.69 3.90
CA GLY A 37 22.64 9.72 2.61
C GLY A 37 22.40 8.49 1.75
N ILE A 38 21.30 7.77 1.99
CA ILE A 38 20.97 6.54 1.26
C ILE A 38 20.27 6.86 -0.09
N ARG A 39 20.35 5.91 -1.01
CA ARG A 39 19.59 5.90 -2.25
C ARG A 39 18.36 5.03 -2.09
N ILE A 40 17.41 5.15 -3.02
CA ILE A 40 16.16 4.39 -2.97
C ILE A 40 16.39 2.87 -3.09
N GLU A 41 17.45 2.44 -3.79
CA GLU A 41 17.84 1.06 -3.92
C GLU A 41 18.25 0.42 -2.59
N ASP A 42 18.78 1.22 -1.67
CA ASP A 42 19.22 0.75 -0.33
C ASP A 42 18.03 0.52 0.62
N HIS A 43 16.90 1.18 0.36
CA HIS A 43 15.70 1.07 1.22
C HIS A 43 14.40 1.31 0.45
N PRO A 44 14.01 0.41 -0.48
CA PRO A 44 12.77 0.58 -1.26
C PRO A 44 11.49 0.55 -0.41
N GLY A 45 11.57 0.01 0.82
CA GLY A 45 10.47 0.02 1.79
C GLY A 45 9.93 1.43 2.09
N ILE A 46 10.77 2.47 1.99
CA ILE A 46 10.38 3.85 2.30
C ILE A 46 9.40 4.46 1.28
N LEU A 47 9.26 3.86 0.08
CA LEU A 47 8.30 4.31 -0.93
C LEU A 47 6.84 4.28 -0.45
N VAL A 48 6.55 3.50 0.59
CA VAL A 48 5.23 3.49 1.24
C VAL A 48 4.88 4.85 1.84
N ASN A 49 5.88 5.65 2.22
CA ASN A 49 5.69 7.01 2.67
C ASN A 49 5.74 7.99 1.47
N ALA A 50 4.63 8.06 0.73
CA ALA A 50 4.45 9.02 -0.36
C ALA A 50 4.04 10.42 0.15
N VAL A 51 3.76 10.57 1.43
CA VAL A 51 3.18 11.77 2.04
C VAL A 51 4.15 12.96 2.00
N GLN A 52 3.78 14.04 1.31
CA GLN A 52 4.70 15.16 1.06
C GLN A 52 5.01 16.00 2.30
N TRP A 53 4.03 16.22 3.16
CA TRP A 53 4.22 17.02 4.38
C TRP A 53 5.08 16.32 5.47
N THR A 54 5.53 15.08 5.24
CA THR A 54 6.55 14.41 6.07
C THR A 54 7.97 14.65 5.60
N LYS A 55 8.15 15.38 4.50
CA LYS A 55 9.44 15.60 3.83
C LYS A 55 9.89 17.05 3.88
N LEU A 56 11.19 17.25 3.96
CA LEU A 56 11.82 18.55 3.82
C LEU A 56 12.88 18.48 2.73
N TYR A 57 12.65 19.20 1.65
CA TYR A 57 13.50 19.20 0.46
C TYR A 57 14.49 20.37 0.47
N ARG A 58 15.69 20.14 -0.08
CA ARG A 58 16.55 21.27 -0.51
C ARG A 58 15.89 21.94 -1.71
N THR A 59 15.78 23.25 -1.68
CA THR A 59 15.17 24.00 -2.79
C THR A 59 15.91 23.78 -4.09
N ALA A 60 17.27 23.74 -4.06
CA ALA A 60 18.07 23.45 -5.25
C ALA A 60 17.75 22.07 -5.85
N PHE A 61 17.57 21.03 -5.02
CA PHE A 61 17.18 19.72 -5.49
C PHE A 61 15.76 19.73 -6.08
N TRP A 62 14.80 20.39 -5.42
CA TRP A 62 13.42 20.47 -5.91
C TRP A 62 13.37 20.99 -7.34
N HIS A 63 14.11 22.06 -7.64
CA HIS A 63 14.15 22.63 -8.98
C HIS A 63 14.97 21.77 -9.96
N ALA A 64 16.15 21.28 -9.56
CA ALA A 64 16.99 20.45 -10.44
C ALA A 64 16.34 19.13 -10.82
N ALA A 65 15.54 18.54 -9.89
CA ALA A 65 14.80 17.31 -10.10
C ALA A 65 13.43 17.55 -10.78
N ASP A 66 13.10 18.76 -11.18
CA ASP A 66 11.83 19.13 -11.83
C ASP A 66 10.62 18.56 -11.07
N LEU A 67 10.59 18.78 -9.75
CA LEU A 67 9.50 18.31 -8.91
C LEU A 67 8.34 19.32 -8.95
N SER A 68 7.17 18.83 -9.33
CA SER A 68 5.94 19.60 -9.36
C SER A 68 4.74 18.71 -9.09
N PHE A 69 3.72 19.28 -8.47
CA PHE A 69 2.45 18.59 -8.30
C PHE A 69 1.64 18.68 -9.59
N PRO A 70 1.04 17.56 -10.05
CA PRO A 70 0.03 17.61 -11.11
C PRO A 70 -1.13 18.52 -10.72
N GLU A 71 -1.70 19.21 -11.68
CA GLU A 71 -2.91 20.01 -11.46
C GLU A 71 -4.16 19.10 -11.41
N GLY A 72 -5.00 19.31 -10.42
CA GLY A 72 -6.24 18.56 -10.23
C GLY A 72 -6.04 17.11 -9.77
N GLY A 73 -7.14 16.39 -9.57
CA GLY A 73 -7.15 14.98 -9.17
C GLY A 73 -6.76 14.72 -7.71
N HIS A 74 -6.67 13.43 -7.38
CA HIS A 74 -6.31 12.93 -6.05
C HIS A 74 -4.97 12.19 -6.10
N PHE A 75 -4.36 11.95 -4.93
CA PHE A 75 -3.11 11.16 -4.78
C PHE A 75 -1.91 11.68 -5.57
N GLN A 76 -1.84 12.98 -5.81
CA GLN A 76 -0.77 13.66 -6.55
C GLN A 76 0.62 13.45 -5.92
N ASP A 77 0.65 13.25 -4.62
CA ASP A 77 1.84 12.97 -3.80
C ASP A 77 2.57 11.68 -4.23
N GLN A 78 1.86 10.70 -4.78
CA GLN A 78 2.43 9.45 -5.27
C GLN A 78 3.47 9.69 -6.37
N LEU A 79 3.11 10.51 -7.36
CA LEU A 79 3.97 10.79 -8.49
C LEU A 79 5.17 11.66 -8.10
N VAL A 80 4.93 12.71 -7.29
CA VAL A 80 6.00 13.58 -6.81
C VAL A 80 7.00 12.81 -5.94
N SER A 81 6.50 11.92 -5.04
CA SER A 81 7.37 11.07 -4.22
C SER A 81 8.20 10.12 -5.08
N ALA A 82 7.61 9.45 -6.06
CA ALA A 82 8.35 8.54 -6.94
C ALA A 82 9.50 9.26 -7.64
N ARG A 83 9.24 10.45 -8.20
CA ARG A 83 10.29 11.30 -8.81
C ARG A 83 11.36 11.70 -7.81
N ALA A 84 10.96 12.17 -6.62
CA ALA A 84 11.90 12.61 -5.60
C ALA A 84 12.84 11.49 -5.17
N TYR A 85 12.30 10.31 -4.87
CA TYR A 85 13.10 9.16 -4.46
C TYR A 85 14.00 8.64 -5.60
N ALA A 86 13.50 8.58 -6.83
CA ALA A 86 14.27 8.09 -7.97
C ALA A 86 15.43 9.03 -8.39
N ARG A 87 15.22 10.36 -8.25
CA ARG A 87 16.17 11.38 -8.71
C ARG A 87 17.15 11.85 -7.64
N ALA A 88 16.89 11.54 -6.37
CA ALA A 88 17.79 11.92 -5.30
C ALA A 88 19.14 11.20 -5.40
N THR A 89 20.22 11.95 -5.24
CA THR A 89 21.57 11.39 -5.10
C THR A 89 21.76 10.78 -3.71
N GLY A 90 21.02 11.26 -2.72
CA GLY A 90 20.91 10.72 -1.37
C GLY A 90 19.81 11.40 -0.58
N PHE A 91 19.16 10.64 0.30
CA PHE A 91 18.15 11.18 1.24
C PHE A 91 18.33 10.57 2.64
N ASP A 92 17.76 11.26 3.63
CA ASP A 92 17.77 10.80 5.02
C ASP A 92 16.39 10.28 5.44
N VAL A 93 16.38 9.20 6.22
CA VAL A 93 15.17 8.66 6.88
C VAL A 93 15.32 8.87 8.38
N LEU A 94 14.36 9.55 9.00
CA LEU A 94 14.31 9.74 10.45
C LEU A 94 13.44 8.69 11.11
N ALA A 95 13.98 8.00 12.11
CA ALA A 95 13.26 7.03 12.92
C ALA A 95 12.41 7.72 14.02
N ARG A 96 11.78 8.84 13.69
CA ARG A 96 10.92 9.61 14.60
C ARG A 96 9.76 10.26 13.91
N ARG A 97 8.70 10.50 14.67
CA ARG A 97 7.53 11.27 14.23
C ARG A 97 7.87 12.74 14.16
N THR A 98 7.74 13.33 12.98
CA THR A 98 8.06 14.73 12.71
C THR A 98 6.83 15.60 12.56
N VAL A 99 5.67 15.01 12.27
CA VAL A 99 4.40 15.69 12.03
C VAL A 99 3.26 14.95 12.71
N SER A 100 2.28 15.70 13.23
CA SER A 100 0.99 15.16 13.69
C SER A 100 -0.09 15.51 12.67
N TRP A 101 -0.59 14.49 11.94
CA TRP A 101 -1.66 14.65 10.97
C TRP A 101 -3.01 14.78 11.67
N ARG A 102 -3.58 15.99 11.65
CA ARG A 102 -4.89 16.24 12.24
C ARG A 102 -6.01 15.67 11.37
N ILE A 103 -6.77 14.72 11.93
CA ILE A 103 -7.99 14.19 11.32
C ILE A 103 -9.14 15.11 11.73
N ARG A 104 -9.79 15.73 10.75
CA ARG A 104 -10.92 16.64 10.99
C ARG A 104 -12.16 15.85 11.40
N GLY A 105 -12.89 16.34 12.41
CA GLY A 105 -14.12 15.68 12.89
C GLY A 105 -15.34 15.93 12.01
N ASP A 106 -15.27 16.90 11.10
CA ASP A 106 -16.38 17.33 10.24
C ASP A 106 -16.48 16.56 8.89
N GLY A 107 -15.59 15.61 8.64
CA GLY A 107 -15.57 14.84 7.39
C GLY A 107 -15.16 15.64 6.14
N SER A 108 -14.72 16.90 6.28
CA SER A 108 -14.40 17.80 5.17
C SER A 108 -13.10 17.50 4.44
N SER A 109 -12.30 16.54 4.93
CA SER A 109 -11.06 16.13 4.28
C SER A 109 -11.33 15.31 3.00
N MET A 110 -10.57 15.55 1.93
CA MET A 110 -10.66 14.79 0.68
C MET A 110 -10.55 13.26 0.91
N THR A 111 -9.76 12.83 1.90
CA THR A 111 -9.58 11.41 2.26
C THR A 111 -10.78 10.83 3.01
N GLN A 112 -11.74 11.64 3.46
CA GLN A 112 -12.92 11.23 4.23
C GLN A 112 -14.21 11.19 3.39
N GLN A 113 -14.15 11.57 2.11
CA GLN A 113 -15.34 11.71 1.25
C GLN A 113 -15.84 10.40 0.63
N GLY A 114 -15.34 9.25 1.09
CA GLY A 114 -15.68 7.94 0.54
C GLY A 114 -14.93 7.63 -0.76
N VAL A 115 -15.14 6.41 -1.28
CA VAL A 115 -14.44 5.93 -2.48
C VAL A 115 -15.39 6.06 -3.68
N ARG A 116 -15.22 7.15 -4.43
CA ARG A 116 -15.97 7.42 -5.68
C ARG A 116 -15.16 6.99 -6.90
N ALA A 117 -15.82 6.73 -8.02
CA ALA A 117 -15.19 6.28 -9.26
C ALA A 117 -14.02 7.15 -9.72
N GLY A 118 -14.16 8.49 -9.66
CA GLY A 118 -13.08 9.42 -9.97
C GLY A 118 -11.85 9.25 -9.09
N GLN A 119 -12.04 9.09 -7.78
CA GLN A 119 -10.94 8.85 -6.84
C GLN A 119 -10.24 7.51 -7.08
N VAL A 120 -11.00 6.47 -7.44
CA VAL A 120 -10.43 5.16 -7.80
C VAL A 120 -9.57 5.29 -9.06
N ARG A 121 -10.09 5.94 -10.11
CA ARG A 121 -9.34 6.19 -11.36
C ARG A 121 -8.06 6.98 -11.09
N ASP A 122 -8.14 8.06 -10.29
CA ASP A 122 -6.97 8.88 -9.93
C ASP A 122 -5.92 8.05 -9.18
N ARG A 123 -6.36 7.18 -8.25
CA ARG A 123 -5.46 6.29 -7.51
C ARG A 123 -4.66 5.39 -8.45
N PHE A 124 -5.34 4.72 -9.39
CA PHE A 124 -4.65 3.84 -10.34
C PHE A 124 -3.79 4.62 -11.32
N SER A 125 -4.27 5.74 -11.85
CA SER A 125 -3.51 6.59 -12.76
C SER A 125 -2.21 7.10 -12.12
N THR A 126 -2.28 7.61 -10.88
CA THR A 126 -1.10 8.09 -10.16
C THR A 126 -0.15 6.95 -9.77
N SER A 127 -0.69 5.77 -9.40
CA SER A 127 0.11 4.59 -9.11
C SER A 127 0.85 4.08 -10.35
N LEU A 128 0.17 3.98 -11.50
CA LEU A 128 0.79 3.59 -12.77
C LEU A 128 1.85 4.60 -13.20
N GLY A 129 1.56 5.90 -13.09
CA GLY A 129 2.53 6.96 -13.38
C GLY A 129 3.77 6.89 -12.49
N ALA A 130 3.60 6.60 -11.18
CA ALA A 130 4.72 6.42 -10.26
C ALA A 130 5.55 5.16 -10.59
N LEU A 131 4.90 4.04 -10.92
CA LEU A 131 5.58 2.81 -11.35
C LEU A 131 6.35 3.00 -12.67
N ASP A 132 5.82 3.82 -13.59
CA ASP A 132 6.48 4.16 -14.83
C ASP A 132 7.73 5.05 -14.61
N VAL A 133 7.67 6.03 -13.69
CA VAL A 133 8.85 6.79 -13.25
C VAL A 133 9.92 5.84 -12.68
N LEU A 134 9.54 4.96 -11.75
CA LEU A 134 10.49 4.01 -11.14
C LEU A 134 11.05 3.01 -12.16
N ALA A 135 10.29 2.63 -13.17
CA ALA A 135 10.77 1.75 -14.24
C ALA A 135 11.85 2.41 -15.10
N ARG A 136 11.75 3.72 -15.33
CA ARG A 136 12.70 4.47 -16.16
C ARG A 136 13.90 5.01 -15.39
N GLU A 137 13.70 5.38 -14.11
CA GLU A 137 14.67 6.18 -13.36
C GLU A 137 15.26 5.40 -12.16
N SER A 138 14.91 4.11 -11.97
CA SER A 138 15.36 3.28 -10.86
C SER A 138 15.54 1.82 -11.28
N THR A 139 15.71 0.91 -10.33
CA THR A 139 15.87 -0.53 -10.60
C THR A 139 14.55 -1.29 -10.65
N ALA A 140 14.57 -2.46 -11.30
CA ALA A 140 13.42 -3.35 -11.34
C ALA A 140 12.98 -3.76 -9.90
N ALA A 141 13.94 -3.96 -8.99
CA ALA A 141 13.66 -4.31 -7.60
C ALA A 141 12.89 -3.20 -6.86
N VAL A 142 13.24 -1.94 -7.06
CA VAL A 142 12.54 -0.78 -6.49
C VAL A 142 11.11 -0.69 -7.03
N ARG A 143 10.92 -0.87 -8.34
CA ARG A 143 9.60 -0.88 -8.97
C ARG A 143 8.72 -2.02 -8.44
N VAL A 144 9.27 -3.23 -8.31
CA VAL A 144 8.56 -4.40 -7.75
C VAL A 144 8.16 -4.14 -6.30
N ALA A 145 9.07 -3.61 -5.47
CA ALA A 145 8.77 -3.26 -4.09
C ALA A 145 7.60 -2.26 -4.00
N ARG A 146 7.59 -1.22 -4.87
CA ARG A 146 6.48 -0.26 -4.87
C ARG A 146 5.16 -0.88 -5.34
N LEU A 147 5.18 -1.71 -6.36
CA LEU A 147 3.98 -2.42 -6.82
C LEU A 147 3.41 -3.32 -5.73
N THR A 148 4.27 -4.07 -5.03
CA THR A 148 3.86 -4.88 -3.85
C THR A 148 3.19 -4.00 -2.78
N GLN A 149 3.76 -2.83 -2.48
CA GLN A 149 3.16 -1.89 -1.52
C GLN A 149 1.79 -1.37 -1.98
N TYR A 150 1.63 -1.05 -3.26
CA TYR A 150 0.32 -0.64 -3.78
C TYR A 150 -0.72 -1.73 -3.60
N LEU A 151 -0.42 -2.95 -3.99
CA LEU A 151 -1.34 -4.09 -3.86
C LEU A 151 -1.61 -4.48 -2.39
N SER A 152 -0.62 -4.30 -1.53
CA SER A 152 -0.74 -4.69 -0.12
C SER A 152 -1.38 -3.62 0.78
N ASN A 153 -1.35 -2.36 0.38
CA ASN A 153 -1.77 -1.23 1.21
C ASN A 153 -2.75 -0.30 0.48
N ASP A 154 -2.29 0.50 -0.48
CA ASP A 154 -3.10 1.58 -1.07
C ASP A 154 -4.34 1.07 -1.80
N ILE A 155 -4.20 0.02 -2.61
CA ILE A 155 -5.31 -0.59 -3.37
C ILE A 155 -6.13 -1.49 -2.46
N ALA A 156 -5.50 -2.20 -1.51
CA ALA A 156 -6.21 -3.02 -0.53
C ALA A 156 -7.19 -2.18 0.31
N ILE A 157 -6.77 -0.98 0.76
CA ILE A 157 -7.65 -0.04 1.46
C ILE A 157 -8.82 0.37 0.56
N ALA A 158 -8.57 0.71 -0.70
CA ALA A 158 -9.66 1.06 -1.61
C ALA A 158 -10.61 -0.13 -1.83
N ALA A 159 -10.08 -1.33 -2.05
CA ALA A 159 -10.88 -2.53 -2.27
C ALA A 159 -11.68 -2.96 -1.03
N SER A 160 -11.21 -2.66 0.19
CA SER A 160 -11.95 -2.95 1.43
C SER A 160 -13.27 -2.18 1.54
N GLU A 161 -13.41 -1.06 0.84
CA GLU A 161 -14.63 -0.24 0.79
C GLU A 161 -15.69 -0.78 -0.21
N LEU A 162 -15.41 -1.89 -0.90
CA LEU A 162 -16.28 -2.52 -1.90
C LEU A 162 -17.75 -2.69 -1.45
N PRO A 163 -18.07 -3.01 -0.19
CA PRO A 163 -19.48 -3.14 0.24
C PRO A 163 -20.29 -1.85 0.06
N GLY A 164 -19.66 -0.68 0.22
CA GLY A 164 -20.31 0.63 0.08
C GLY A 164 -20.10 1.32 -1.27
N MET A 165 -19.40 0.68 -2.20
CA MET A 165 -19.13 1.26 -3.52
C MET A 165 -20.35 1.21 -4.45
N GLU A 166 -20.56 2.30 -5.18
CA GLU A 166 -21.44 2.34 -6.34
C GLU A 166 -20.84 1.53 -7.51
N GLU A 167 -21.68 1.06 -8.43
CA GLU A 167 -21.26 0.20 -9.56
C GLU A 167 -20.16 0.83 -10.41
N GLU A 168 -20.21 2.14 -10.65
CA GLU A 168 -19.18 2.84 -11.40
C GLU A 168 -17.81 2.83 -10.69
N ALA A 169 -17.79 2.91 -9.36
CA ALA A 169 -16.57 2.82 -8.57
C ALA A 169 -16.03 1.37 -8.57
N VAL A 170 -16.91 0.37 -8.53
CA VAL A 170 -16.53 -1.05 -8.65
C VAL A 170 -15.92 -1.33 -10.03
N ALA A 171 -16.52 -0.81 -11.10
CA ALA A 171 -15.96 -0.93 -12.44
C ALA A 171 -14.56 -0.29 -12.52
N ALA A 172 -14.42 0.94 -12.02
CA ALA A 172 -13.11 1.62 -11.99
C ALA A 172 -12.05 0.85 -11.17
N LEU A 173 -12.44 0.18 -10.08
CA LEU A 173 -11.54 -0.67 -9.29
C LEU A 173 -11.07 -1.89 -10.08
N ARG A 174 -11.98 -2.56 -10.80
CA ARG A 174 -11.67 -3.70 -11.64
C ARG A 174 -10.75 -3.33 -12.80
N ASP A 175 -11.11 -2.29 -13.57
CA ASP A 175 -10.31 -1.78 -14.69
C ASP A 175 -8.88 -1.42 -14.22
N GLY A 176 -8.77 -0.80 -13.05
CA GLY A 176 -7.50 -0.47 -12.44
C GLY A 176 -6.68 -1.72 -12.07
N LEU A 177 -7.29 -2.75 -11.46
CA LEU A 177 -6.63 -4.02 -11.17
C LEU A 177 -6.18 -4.72 -12.46
N GLU A 178 -7.03 -4.77 -13.49
CA GLU A 178 -6.69 -5.33 -14.80
C GLU A 178 -5.49 -4.61 -15.44
N SER A 179 -5.37 -3.30 -15.27
CA SER A 179 -4.23 -2.54 -15.78
C SER A 179 -2.90 -2.85 -15.09
N LEU A 180 -2.93 -3.32 -13.84
CA LEU A 180 -1.76 -3.73 -13.07
C LEU A 180 -1.40 -5.22 -13.23
N ALA A 181 -2.38 -6.06 -13.56
CA ALA A 181 -2.23 -7.51 -13.62
C ALA A 181 -1.05 -8.00 -14.50
N PRO A 182 -0.75 -7.38 -15.66
CA PRO A 182 0.40 -7.79 -16.49
C PRO A 182 1.75 -7.64 -15.81
N ALA A 183 1.85 -6.84 -14.75
CA ALA A 183 3.09 -6.65 -13.99
C ALA A 183 3.25 -7.62 -12.82
N TRP A 184 2.26 -8.51 -12.57
CA TRP A 184 2.30 -9.46 -11.47
C TRP A 184 3.13 -10.68 -11.85
N SER A 185 4.05 -11.04 -10.96
CA SER A 185 4.85 -12.26 -11.05
C SER A 185 4.60 -13.12 -9.81
N ASP A 186 4.94 -14.40 -9.88
CA ASP A 186 4.81 -15.31 -8.74
C ASP A 186 5.58 -14.83 -7.52
N ALA A 187 6.76 -14.25 -7.72
CA ALA A 187 7.59 -13.70 -6.65
C ALA A 187 6.89 -12.51 -5.97
N LEU A 188 6.37 -11.56 -6.76
CA LEU A 188 5.60 -10.42 -6.23
C LEU A 188 4.34 -10.91 -5.53
N TRP A 189 3.62 -11.86 -6.15
CA TRP A 189 2.39 -12.40 -5.59
C TRP A 189 2.59 -13.10 -4.25
N SER A 190 3.80 -13.63 -3.99
CA SER A 190 4.16 -14.22 -2.70
C SER A 190 4.24 -13.20 -1.56
N ASP A 191 4.51 -11.93 -1.86
CA ASP A 191 4.63 -10.85 -0.87
C ASP A 191 3.33 -10.07 -0.65
N VAL A 192 2.35 -10.21 -1.55
CA VAL A 192 1.01 -9.64 -1.37
C VAL A 192 0.21 -10.50 -0.39
N PRO A 193 -0.50 -9.92 0.59
CA PRO A 193 -1.31 -10.67 1.55
C PRO A 193 -2.39 -11.53 0.92
N ALA A 194 -2.62 -12.70 1.48
CA ALA A 194 -3.66 -13.62 1.06
C ALA A 194 -5.04 -12.97 1.03
N GLU A 195 -5.37 -12.18 2.06
CA GLU A 195 -6.63 -11.42 2.15
C GLU A 195 -6.87 -10.55 0.90
N SER A 196 -5.82 -9.87 0.43
CA SER A 196 -5.91 -9.01 -0.76
C SER A 196 -5.95 -9.84 -2.04
N LYS A 197 -5.15 -10.93 -2.12
CA LYS A 197 -5.10 -11.81 -3.31
C LYS A 197 -6.44 -12.46 -3.62
N VAL A 198 -7.12 -13.00 -2.61
CA VAL A 198 -8.45 -13.60 -2.77
C VAL A 198 -9.46 -12.55 -3.26
N LEU A 199 -9.45 -11.36 -2.67
CA LEU A 199 -10.33 -10.27 -3.09
C LEU A 199 -10.07 -9.84 -4.53
N TYR A 200 -8.79 -9.70 -4.92
CA TYR A 200 -8.41 -9.31 -6.27
C TYR A 200 -8.75 -10.35 -7.31
N ASP A 201 -8.56 -11.65 -7.01
CA ASP A 201 -8.96 -12.74 -7.90
C ASP A 201 -10.47 -12.71 -8.18
N LEU A 202 -11.30 -12.53 -7.15
CA LEU A 202 -12.75 -12.43 -7.29
C LEU A 202 -13.15 -11.20 -8.14
N LEU A 203 -12.52 -10.04 -7.90
CA LEU A 203 -12.79 -8.82 -8.66
C LEU A 203 -12.39 -8.94 -10.13
N LEU A 204 -11.21 -9.49 -10.42
CA LEU A 204 -10.70 -9.68 -11.79
C LEU A 204 -11.58 -10.65 -12.59
N ARG A 205 -12.14 -11.67 -11.94
CA ARG A 205 -13.11 -12.58 -12.57
C ARG A 205 -14.52 -11.98 -12.73
N GLY A 206 -14.74 -10.79 -12.22
CA GLY A 206 -16.04 -10.13 -12.26
C GLY A 206 -17.04 -10.65 -11.24
N ASP A 207 -16.63 -11.51 -10.30
CA ASP A 207 -17.52 -12.05 -9.26
C ASP A 207 -17.66 -11.09 -8.08
N VAL A 208 -18.25 -9.93 -8.36
CA VAL A 208 -18.45 -8.84 -7.37
C VAL A 208 -19.34 -9.31 -6.21
N ALA A 209 -20.33 -10.16 -6.48
CA ALA A 209 -21.22 -10.68 -5.44
C ALA A 209 -20.43 -11.51 -4.41
N ARG A 210 -19.58 -12.43 -4.90
CA ARG A 210 -18.73 -13.25 -4.03
C ARG A 210 -17.64 -12.42 -3.37
N ALA A 211 -17.09 -11.39 -4.02
CA ALA A 211 -16.14 -10.45 -3.41
C ALA A 211 -16.77 -9.69 -2.22
N ARG A 212 -18.02 -9.23 -2.33
CA ARG A 212 -18.76 -8.63 -1.20
C ARG A 212 -19.03 -9.65 -0.08
N SER A 213 -19.42 -10.88 -0.44
CA SER A 213 -19.62 -11.96 0.53
C SER A 213 -18.33 -12.35 1.26
N TYR A 214 -17.19 -12.33 0.56
CA TYR A 214 -15.87 -12.54 1.13
C TYR A 214 -15.56 -11.52 2.25
N ILE A 215 -15.77 -10.24 1.98
CA ILE A 215 -15.55 -9.17 2.99
C ILE A 215 -16.53 -9.34 4.16
N ALA A 216 -17.82 -9.58 3.89
CA ALA A 216 -18.84 -9.77 4.92
C ALA A 216 -18.56 -10.99 5.82
N ALA A 217 -17.93 -12.04 5.28
CA ALA A 217 -17.50 -13.22 6.03
C ALA A 217 -16.18 -13.01 6.82
N GLY A 218 -15.65 -11.79 6.85
CA GLY A 218 -14.42 -11.44 7.57
C GLY A 218 -13.14 -11.77 6.81
N GLY A 219 -13.18 -11.85 5.47
CA GLY A 219 -12.02 -12.16 4.64
C GLY A 219 -10.85 -11.18 4.78
N LEU A 220 -11.10 -9.97 5.30
CA LEU A 220 -10.08 -8.96 5.57
C LEU A 220 -9.69 -8.88 7.06
N ASP A 221 -10.10 -9.84 7.86
CA ASP A 221 -9.78 -9.91 9.29
C ASP A 221 -8.85 -11.12 9.53
N LEU A 222 -7.59 -10.93 9.22
CA LEU A 222 -6.56 -11.99 9.21
C LEU A 222 -6.60 -12.90 10.44
N LEU A 223 -6.70 -12.30 11.64
CA LEU A 223 -6.60 -13.04 12.90
C LEU A 223 -7.86 -13.84 13.27
N ARG A 224 -8.94 -13.74 12.49
CA ARG A 224 -10.10 -14.64 12.61
C ARG A 224 -9.88 -15.98 11.90
N HIS A 225 -8.82 -16.10 11.13
CA HIS A 225 -8.50 -17.27 10.31
C HIS A 225 -7.31 -18.04 10.89
N ARG A 226 -6.97 -19.18 10.28
CA ARG A 226 -5.88 -20.03 10.74
C ARG A 226 -4.82 -20.17 9.65
N LEU A 227 -3.61 -20.44 10.07
CA LEU A 227 -2.56 -20.93 9.19
C LEU A 227 -2.66 -22.45 9.07
N VAL A 228 -2.46 -22.96 7.86
CA VAL A 228 -2.28 -24.38 7.57
C VAL A 228 -1.03 -24.57 6.74
N ASP A 229 -0.26 -25.60 7.06
CA ASP A 229 0.89 -26.02 6.26
C ASP A 229 0.42 -27.08 5.25
N VAL A 230 0.74 -26.86 3.98
CA VAL A 230 0.55 -27.85 2.91
C VAL A 230 1.91 -27.96 2.18
N ASP A 231 2.58 -29.07 2.36
CA ASP A 231 3.88 -29.37 1.74
C ASP A 231 4.98 -28.32 2.00
N GLY A 232 5.01 -27.78 3.21
CA GLY A 232 5.98 -26.77 3.64
C GLY A 232 5.64 -25.34 3.21
N ILE A 233 4.47 -25.11 2.64
CA ILE A 233 3.95 -23.80 2.27
C ILE A 233 2.80 -23.44 3.19
N TRP A 234 2.87 -22.25 3.80
CA TRP A 234 1.82 -21.76 4.69
C TRP A 234 0.71 -21.06 3.92
N TYR A 235 -0.53 -21.38 4.26
CA TYR A 235 -1.74 -20.80 3.70
C TYR A 235 -2.64 -20.27 4.80
N VAL A 236 -3.42 -19.23 4.52
CA VAL A 236 -4.46 -18.69 5.42
C VAL A 236 -5.81 -19.28 5.01
N THR A 237 -6.53 -19.87 5.95
CA THR A 237 -7.86 -20.46 5.71
C THR A 237 -8.95 -19.37 5.66
N LEU A 238 -8.83 -18.46 4.70
CA LEU A 238 -9.78 -17.38 4.46
C LEU A 238 -11.15 -17.92 3.97
N PRO A 239 -12.22 -17.13 3.95
CA PRO A 239 -13.49 -17.55 3.35
C PRO A 239 -13.28 -18.11 1.95
N PHE A 240 -14.03 -19.15 1.61
CA PHE A 240 -13.91 -19.95 0.38
C PHE A 240 -12.66 -20.84 0.29
N TRP A 241 -11.88 -21.00 1.37
CA TRP A 241 -10.81 -22.00 1.41
C TRP A 241 -11.37 -23.40 1.17
N GLY A 242 -10.88 -24.08 0.13
CA GLY A 242 -11.33 -25.43 -0.23
C GLY A 242 -12.72 -25.49 -0.90
N ASP A 243 -13.35 -24.37 -1.18
CA ASP A 243 -14.63 -24.29 -1.89
C ASP A 243 -14.39 -24.44 -3.40
N ALA A 244 -14.80 -25.59 -3.94
CA ALA A 244 -14.66 -25.90 -5.37
C ALA A 244 -15.52 -24.98 -6.27
N ASP A 245 -16.67 -24.52 -5.78
CA ASP A 245 -17.58 -23.64 -6.53
C ASP A 245 -17.03 -22.20 -6.62
N ALA A 246 -16.25 -21.80 -5.61
CA ALA A 246 -15.55 -20.53 -5.65
C ALA A 246 -14.38 -20.53 -6.64
N ALA A 247 -13.78 -21.70 -6.88
CA ALA A 247 -12.69 -21.95 -7.84
C ALA A 247 -11.51 -20.95 -7.71
N ILE A 248 -11.22 -20.49 -6.48
CA ILE A 248 -10.13 -19.54 -6.20
C ILE A 248 -8.81 -20.32 -6.23
N PRO A 249 -7.80 -19.88 -7.01
CA PRO A 249 -6.51 -20.54 -7.06
C PRO A 249 -5.85 -20.65 -5.69
N LEU A 250 -5.26 -21.80 -5.37
CA LEU A 250 -4.61 -22.05 -4.07
C LEU A 250 -3.54 -20.98 -3.75
N VAL A 251 -2.82 -20.49 -4.75
CA VAL A 251 -1.79 -19.43 -4.59
C VAL A 251 -2.35 -18.13 -3.99
N CYS A 252 -3.66 -17.86 -4.15
CA CYS A 252 -4.30 -16.69 -3.56
C CYS A 252 -4.38 -16.79 -2.02
N PHE A 253 -4.41 -17.98 -1.48
CA PHE A 253 -4.44 -18.23 -0.03
C PHE A 253 -3.05 -18.33 0.60
N ARG A 254 -1.96 -18.36 -0.20
CA ARG A 254 -0.61 -18.45 0.33
C ARG A 254 -0.30 -17.26 1.22
N ALA A 255 0.15 -17.52 2.46
CA ALA A 255 0.49 -16.49 3.42
C ALA A 255 1.71 -15.69 2.97
N ALA A 256 1.61 -14.35 3.01
CA ALA A 256 2.73 -13.46 2.82
C ALA A 256 3.60 -13.37 4.08
N PRO A 257 4.88 -12.97 3.99
CA PRO A 257 5.77 -12.87 5.15
C PRO A 257 5.20 -11.99 6.28
N ARG A 258 4.49 -10.91 5.93
CA ARG A 258 3.87 -10.04 6.95
C ARG A 258 2.73 -10.73 7.72
N GLU A 259 1.97 -11.60 7.07
CA GLU A 259 0.90 -12.37 7.71
C GLU A 259 1.47 -13.43 8.65
N LEU A 260 2.54 -14.11 8.23
CA LEU A 260 3.25 -15.06 9.10
C LEU A 260 3.77 -14.37 10.38
N ARG A 261 4.32 -13.15 10.25
CA ARG A 261 4.73 -12.36 11.43
C ARG A 261 3.55 -11.98 12.32
N ALA A 262 2.41 -11.61 11.74
CA ALA A 262 1.21 -11.26 12.48
C ALA A 262 0.67 -12.46 13.29
N PHE A 263 0.61 -13.64 12.71
CA PHE A 263 0.21 -14.86 13.42
C PHE A 263 1.20 -15.25 14.53
N ALA A 264 2.51 -15.10 14.28
CA ALA A 264 3.55 -15.39 15.28
C ALA A 264 3.52 -14.41 16.47
N ALA A 265 3.00 -13.21 16.29
CA ALA A 265 2.88 -12.21 17.35
C ALA A 265 1.64 -12.42 18.26
N VAL A 266 0.70 -13.30 17.88
CA VAL A 266 -0.44 -13.64 18.74
C VAL A 266 0.08 -14.54 19.87
N PRO A 267 -0.09 -14.14 21.16
CA PRO A 267 0.31 -15.00 22.27
C PRO A 267 -0.44 -16.33 22.17
N SER A 268 0.29 -17.45 22.26
CA SER A 268 -0.33 -18.76 22.43
C SER A 268 -1.11 -18.73 23.74
N THR A 269 -2.43 -18.58 23.66
CA THR A 269 -3.28 -18.86 24.80
C THR A 269 -3.19 -20.38 24.98
N GLU A 270 -2.41 -20.83 25.93
CA GLU A 270 -2.45 -22.21 26.41
C GLU A 270 -3.91 -22.47 26.86
N VAL A 271 -4.56 -23.41 26.17
CA VAL A 271 -5.85 -24.01 26.58
C VAL A 271 -5.58 -25.14 27.53
#